data_a4f579322965d7dceb55f21c0779b61f
#
_entry.id   a4f579322965d7dceb55f21c0779b61f
#
_cell.length_a   1.000
_cell.length_b   1.000
_cell.length_c   1.000
_cell.angle_alpha   90.00
_cell.angle_beta   90.00
_cell.angle_gamma   90.00
#
_symmetry.space_group_name_H-M   'P 1'
#
loop_
_entity.id
_entity.type
_entity.pdbx_description
1 polymer ?
#
loop_
_entity_poly.entity_id
_entity_poly.type
_entity_poly.pdbx_seq_one_letter_code
_entity_poly.pdbx_strand_id
1 'polypeptide(L)'
;SRNCLWTKGETSGNFLRLKEILVDCDNDTLLIKAHPDGPVCHTGSDTCFGEVNDPEELTDSEFLFYLEQVICDRRDFPQEGSYTNHLFSRGINKIAQKVGEEAVELIIESKDDNKDLFLGEAADLMYHFLVLLAQKNMELSEVIEVLKGRHSR
;
A
#
# COMPACT_ATOMS: atom_id res chain seq x y z
N SER A 1 -7.16 -24.46 -27.13
CA SER A 1 -7.37 -23.00 -26.95
C SER A 1 -8.73 -22.77 -26.34
N ARG A 2 -8.83 -21.92 -25.30
CA ARG A 2 -10.10 -21.59 -24.64
C ARG A 2 -10.83 -20.57 -25.52
N ASN A 3 -12.10 -20.82 -25.84
CA ASN A 3 -12.94 -19.92 -26.62
C ASN A 3 -13.61 -18.81 -25.77
N CYS A 4 -13.10 -18.53 -24.59
CA CYS A 4 -13.61 -17.51 -23.71
C CYS A 4 -12.47 -16.67 -23.11
N LEU A 5 -12.78 -15.45 -22.73
CA LEU A 5 -11.87 -14.63 -21.92
C LEU A 5 -11.61 -15.35 -20.60
N TRP A 6 -10.36 -15.33 -20.17
CA TRP A 6 -9.93 -15.90 -18.90
C TRP A 6 -9.42 -14.79 -18.00
N THR A 7 -9.90 -14.77 -16.76
CA THR A 7 -9.45 -13.80 -15.79
C THR A 7 -8.23 -14.37 -15.05
N LYS A 8 -7.09 -13.65 -15.12
CA LYS A 8 -5.90 -14.01 -14.33
C LYS A 8 -6.24 -13.91 -12.86
N GLY A 9 -5.93 -14.96 -12.10
CA GLY A 9 -6.23 -15.03 -10.67
C GLY A 9 -7.53 -15.72 -10.31
N GLU A 10 -8.43 -16.02 -11.27
CA GLU A 10 -9.73 -16.65 -10.99
C GLU A 10 -9.63 -17.96 -10.19
N THR A 11 -8.56 -18.74 -10.41
CA THR A 11 -8.36 -20.03 -9.73
C THR A 11 -7.37 -19.93 -8.55
N SER A 12 -6.35 -19.07 -8.67
CA SER A 12 -5.25 -18.98 -7.68
C SER A 12 -5.46 -17.90 -6.63
N GLY A 13 -6.38 -16.97 -6.85
CA GLY A 13 -6.52 -15.75 -6.04
C GLY A 13 -5.45 -14.69 -6.33
N ASN A 14 -4.41 -15.01 -7.12
CA ASN A 14 -3.32 -14.09 -7.44
C ASN A 14 -3.66 -13.29 -8.70
N PHE A 15 -4.24 -12.12 -8.51
CA PHE A 15 -4.58 -11.20 -9.57
C PHE A 15 -3.40 -10.33 -9.97
N LEU A 16 -3.49 -9.71 -11.15
CA LEU A 16 -2.59 -8.65 -11.61
C LEU A 16 -3.39 -7.35 -11.69
N ARG A 17 -3.05 -6.39 -10.85
CA ARG A 17 -3.68 -5.06 -10.84
C ARG A 17 -3.00 -4.19 -11.88
N LEU A 18 -3.76 -3.80 -12.88
CA LEU A 18 -3.27 -2.93 -13.93
C LEU A 18 -2.85 -1.57 -13.34
N LYS A 19 -1.60 -1.16 -13.59
CA LYS A 19 -1.06 0.16 -13.23
C LYS A 19 -1.07 1.09 -14.43
N GLU A 20 -0.57 0.61 -15.58
CA GLU A 20 -0.38 1.45 -16.75
C GLU A 20 -0.36 0.56 -18.01
N ILE A 21 -0.89 1.10 -19.10
CA ILE A 21 -0.74 0.54 -20.45
C ILE A 21 -0.06 1.61 -21.30
N LEU A 22 1.10 1.28 -21.85
CA LEU A 22 1.83 2.12 -22.78
C LEU A 22 1.84 1.46 -24.16
N VAL A 23 1.71 2.28 -25.17
CA VAL A 23 1.88 1.88 -26.58
C VAL A 23 3.25 2.35 -27.01
N ASP A 24 3.98 1.55 -27.75
CA ASP A 24 5.29 1.91 -28.27
C ASP A 24 5.21 2.93 -29.41
N CYS A 25 6.37 3.35 -29.95
CA CYS A 25 6.44 4.47 -30.90
C CYS A 25 5.87 4.17 -32.28
N ASP A 26 5.74 2.92 -32.69
CA ASP A 26 5.18 2.46 -33.96
C ASP A 26 3.78 1.80 -33.83
N ASN A 27 3.23 1.79 -32.62
CA ASN A 27 1.89 1.30 -32.26
C ASN A 27 1.65 -0.19 -32.54
N ASP A 28 2.68 -1.00 -32.46
CA ASP A 28 2.57 -2.44 -32.68
C ASP A 28 2.77 -3.28 -31.40
N THR A 29 3.23 -2.66 -30.29
CA THR A 29 3.49 -3.32 -29.01
C THR A 29 2.80 -2.61 -27.85
N LEU A 30 2.29 -3.40 -26.90
CA LEU A 30 1.73 -2.90 -25.64
C LEU A 30 2.62 -3.31 -24.47
N LEU A 31 3.13 -2.32 -23.71
CA LEU A 31 3.73 -2.56 -22.40
C LEU A 31 2.65 -2.42 -21.33
N ILE A 32 2.37 -3.51 -20.63
CA ILE A 32 1.41 -3.54 -19.54
C ILE A 32 2.17 -3.63 -18.22
N LYS A 33 2.10 -2.57 -17.42
CA LYS A 33 2.61 -2.56 -16.05
C LYS A 33 1.49 -2.96 -15.10
N ALA A 34 1.74 -3.96 -14.28
CA ALA A 34 0.75 -4.47 -13.33
C ALA A 34 1.43 -4.82 -12.00
N HIS A 35 0.70 -4.61 -10.90
CA HIS A 35 1.10 -5.06 -9.58
C HIS A 35 0.50 -6.45 -9.31
N PRO A 36 1.30 -7.45 -8.95
CA PRO A 36 0.79 -8.77 -8.60
C PRO A 36 0.28 -8.79 -7.14
N ASP A 37 -0.86 -9.41 -6.90
CA ASP A 37 -1.41 -9.63 -5.54
C ASP A 37 -0.72 -10.82 -4.82
N GLY A 38 0.23 -11.48 -5.48
CA GLY A 38 0.98 -12.62 -4.99
C GLY A 38 1.74 -13.32 -6.12
N PRO A 39 2.33 -14.49 -5.87
CA PRO A 39 3.12 -15.22 -6.84
C PRO A 39 2.40 -15.39 -8.18
N VAL A 40 3.03 -14.95 -9.26
CA VAL A 40 2.43 -14.98 -10.61
C VAL A 40 2.71 -16.30 -11.32
N CYS A 41 3.82 -16.95 -10.97
CA CYS A 41 4.23 -18.21 -11.57
C CYS A 41 3.38 -19.37 -11.03
N HIS A 42 3.06 -20.34 -11.91
CA HIS A 42 2.32 -21.56 -11.54
C HIS A 42 3.10 -22.47 -10.56
N THR A 43 4.41 -22.26 -10.39
CA THR A 43 5.26 -22.98 -9.45
C THR A 43 5.26 -22.38 -8.05
N GLY A 44 4.55 -21.26 -7.85
CA GLY A 44 4.53 -20.51 -6.60
C GLY A 44 5.67 -19.49 -6.47
N SER A 45 6.50 -19.31 -7.50
CA SER A 45 7.50 -18.24 -7.57
C SER A 45 6.86 -16.92 -7.96
N ASP A 46 7.41 -15.80 -7.52
CA ASP A 46 6.88 -14.46 -7.80
C ASP A 46 6.81 -14.16 -9.30
N THR A 47 7.87 -14.51 -10.03
CA THR A 47 7.91 -14.42 -11.50
C THR A 47 8.40 -15.71 -12.13
N CYS A 48 8.18 -15.86 -13.45
CA CYS A 48 8.74 -16.98 -14.21
C CYS A 48 10.24 -16.81 -14.55
N PHE A 49 10.83 -15.67 -14.18
CA PHE A 49 12.20 -15.28 -14.54
C PHE A 49 13.17 -15.32 -13.36
N GLY A 50 12.71 -15.76 -12.17
CA GLY A 50 13.51 -15.83 -10.96
C GLY A 50 13.65 -14.50 -10.21
N GLU A 51 12.94 -13.46 -10.65
CA GLU A 51 12.84 -12.19 -9.93
C GLU A 51 11.89 -12.36 -8.73
N VAL A 52 12.18 -11.66 -7.65
CA VAL A 52 11.40 -11.66 -6.41
C VAL A 52 10.65 -10.34 -6.31
N ASN A 53 9.38 -10.40 -5.98
CA ASN A 53 8.57 -9.21 -5.66
C ASN A 53 8.86 -8.80 -4.20
N ASP A 54 10.11 -8.41 -3.92
CA ASP A 54 10.52 -8.08 -2.56
C ASP A 54 10.37 -6.58 -2.29
N PRO A 55 9.65 -6.20 -1.22
CA PRO A 55 9.61 -4.81 -0.77
C PRO A 55 10.99 -4.22 -0.39
N GLU A 56 12.01 -5.05 -0.15
CA GLU A 56 13.37 -4.59 0.16
C GLU A 56 14.06 -3.88 -1.02
N GLU A 57 13.60 -4.07 -2.27
CA GLU A 57 14.09 -3.36 -3.45
C GLU A 57 13.41 -2.00 -3.68
N LEU A 58 12.38 -1.67 -2.90
CA LEU A 58 11.70 -0.39 -3.01
C LEU A 58 12.54 0.73 -2.40
N THR A 59 12.59 1.87 -3.06
CA THR A 59 13.09 3.10 -2.41
C THR A 59 12.17 3.48 -1.26
N ASP A 60 12.68 4.27 -0.29
CA ASP A 60 11.90 4.70 0.88
C ASP A 60 10.55 5.35 0.50
N SER A 61 10.53 6.12 -0.58
CA SER A 61 9.28 6.74 -1.08
C SER A 61 8.34 5.74 -1.74
N GLU A 62 8.86 4.77 -2.49
CA GLU A 62 8.05 3.71 -3.10
C GLU A 62 7.48 2.79 -2.03
N PHE A 63 8.21 2.56 -0.94
CA PHE A 63 7.72 1.77 0.19
C PHE A 63 6.46 2.38 0.82
N LEU A 64 6.36 3.71 0.95
CA LEU A 64 5.17 4.35 1.50
C LEU A 64 3.92 4.13 0.62
N PHE A 65 4.07 4.22 -0.69
CA PHE A 65 2.97 3.93 -1.63
C PHE A 65 2.62 2.43 -1.66
N TYR A 66 3.62 1.57 -1.54
CA TYR A 66 3.39 0.13 -1.38
C TYR A 66 2.62 -0.18 -0.09
N LEU A 67 3.00 0.42 1.04
CA LEU A 67 2.31 0.25 2.32
C LEU A 67 0.86 0.73 2.25
N GLU A 68 0.61 1.88 1.61
CA GLU A 68 -0.74 2.37 1.34
C GLU A 68 -1.56 1.34 0.55
N GLN A 69 -0.97 0.77 -0.50
CA GLN A 69 -1.64 -0.25 -1.31
C GLN A 69 -1.99 -1.49 -0.46
N VAL A 70 -1.05 -1.98 0.36
CA VAL A 70 -1.29 -3.12 1.27
C VAL A 70 -2.43 -2.82 2.24
N ILE A 71 -2.50 -1.60 2.78
CA ILE A 71 -3.59 -1.16 3.67
C ILE A 71 -4.94 -1.18 2.94
N CYS A 72 -5.00 -0.63 1.72
CA CYS A 72 -6.21 -0.65 0.90
C CYS A 72 -6.65 -2.09 0.57
N ASP A 73 -5.70 -2.95 0.23
CA ASP A 73 -5.99 -4.36 -0.06
C ASP A 73 -6.55 -5.08 1.18
N ARG A 74 -6.04 -4.78 2.37
CA ARG A 74 -6.59 -5.32 3.64
C ARG A 74 -8.01 -4.82 3.91
N ARG A 75 -8.34 -3.59 3.54
CA ARG A 75 -9.70 -3.06 3.65
C ARG A 75 -10.65 -3.80 2.72
N ASP A 76 -10.26 -3.97 1.46
CA ASP A 76 -11.12 -4.48 0.39
C ASP A 76 -11.19 -6.02 0.39
N PHE A 77 -10.14 -6.69 0.86
CA PHE A 77 -10.01 -8.15 0.96
C PHE A 77 -9.55 -8.56 2.37
N PRO A 78 -10.47 -8.58 3.35
CA PRO A 78 -10.14 -8.86 4.74
C PRO A 78 -9.47 -10.22 4.92
N GLN A 79 -8.39 -10.24 5.72
CA GLN A 79 -7.67 -11.45 6.10
C GLN A 79 -7.81 -11.71 7.60
N GLU A 80 -8.07 -12.95 7.98
CA GLU A 80 -8.19 -13.34 9.37
C GLU A 80 -6.88 -13.08 10.13
N GLY A 81 -7.00 -12.56 11.34
CA GLY A 81 -5.83 -12.22 12.18
C GLY A 81 -5.11 -10.92 11.83
N SER A 82 -5.51 -10.21 10.77
CA SER A 82 -4.91 -8.93 10.39
C SER A 82 -5.30 -7.80 11.34
N TYR A 83 -4.29 -7.12 11.91
CA TYR A 83 -4.48 -5.91 12.72
C TYR A 83 -5.17 -4.78 11.93
N THR A 84 -4.76 -4.58 10.67
CA THR A 84 -5.38 -3.59 9.78
C THR A 84 -6.88 -3.85 9.61
N ASN A 85 -7.26 -5.12 9.39
CA ASN A 85 -8.67 -5.50 9.29
C ASN A 85 -9.42 -5.28 10.60
N HIS A 86 -8.79 -5.53 11.75
CA HIS A 86 -9.38 -5.20 13.04
C HIS A 86 -9.67 -3.70 13.17
N LEU A 87 -8.75 -2.83 12.75
CA LEU A 87 -8.97 -1.38 12.75
C LEU A 87 -10.16 -0.99 11.86
N PHE A 88 -10.22 -1.48 10.63
CA PHE A 88 -11.35 -1.21 9.72
C PHE A 88 -12.69 -1.70 10.28
N SER A 89 -12.72 -2.89 10.90
CA SER A 89 -13.94 -3.42 11.52
C SER A 89 -14.44 -2.57 12.69
N ARG A 90 -13.54 -1.86 13.39
CA ARG A 90 -13.89 -0.94 14.49
C ARG A 90 -14.33 0.43 13.99
N GLY A 91 -14.10 0.73 12.72
CA GLY A 91 -14.55 1.92 12.02
C GLY A 91 -13.77 3.19 12.34
N ILE A 92 -14.23 4.28 11.73
CA ILE A 92 -13.55 5.58 11.70
C ILE A 92 -13.18 6.14 13.08
N ASN A 93 -14.04 5.94 14.09
CA ASN A 93 -13.80 6.48 15.43
C ASN A 93 -12.57 5.81 16.08
N LYS A 94 -12.41 4.49 15.91
CA LYS A 94 -11.23 3.79 16.45
C LYS A 94 -9.97 4.15 15.69
N ILE A 95 -10.04 4.28 14.38
CA ILE A 95 -8.90 4.69 13.55
C ILE A 95 -8.45 6.10 13.92
N ALA A 96 -9.40 7.06 14.02
CA ALA A 96 -9.09 8.43 14.42
C ALA A 96 -8.54 8.52 15.85
N GLN A 97 -9.06 7.70 16.78
CA GLN A 97 -8.52 7.58 18.13
C GLN A 97 -7.06 7.15 18.08
N LYS A 98 -6.70 6.13 17.30
CA LYS A 98 -5.31 5.65 17.16
C LYS A 98 -4.38 6.75 16.62
N VAL A 99 -4.79 7.46 15.57
CA VAL A 99 -3.98 8.61 15.08
C VAL A 99 -3.73 9.63 16.19
N GLY A 100 -4.73 9.91 17.04
CA GLY A 100 -4.58 10.84 18.17
C GLY A 100 -3.66 10.28 19.26
N GLU A 101 -3.76 9.00 19.59
CA GLU A 101 -2.89 8.31 20.56
C GLU A 101 -1.43 8.41 20.12
N GLU A 102 -1.10 7.95 18.91
CA GLU A 102 0.27 7.94 18.37
C GLU A 102 0.85 9.36 18.22
N ALA A 103 0.01 10.34 17.88
CA ALA A 103 0.46 11.73 17.84
C ALA A 103 0.85 12.26 19.23
N VAL A 104 0.12 11.87 20.29
CA VAL A 104 0.46 12.24 21.66
C VAL A 104 1.71 11.51 22.14
N GLU A 105 1.83 10.22 21.85
CA GLU A 105 3.00 9.40 22.18
C GLU A 105 4.27 9.94 21.52
N LEU A 106 4.20 10.28 20.22
CA LEU A 106 5.29 10.95 19.50
C LEU A 106 5.70 12.28 20.16
N ILE A 107 4.74 13.10 20.63
CA ILE A 107 5.04 14.35 21.34
C ILE A 107 5.74 14.08 22.67
N ILE A 108 5.35 13.03 23.39
CA ILE A 108 6.00 12.63 24.65
C ILE A 108 7.44 12.22 24.38
N GLU A 109 7.66 11.29 23.46
CA GLU A 109 8.99 10.78 23.12
C GLU A 109 9.90 11.85 22.49
N SER A 110 9.33 12.92 21.90
CA SER A 110 10.13 14.04 21.37
C SER A 110 10.87 14.85 22.45
N LYS A 111 10.56 14.63 23.72
CA LYS A 111 11.16 15.34 24.86
C LYS A 111 12.35 14.59 25.46
N ASP A 112 12.51 13.34 25.10
CA ASP A 112 13.58 12.47 25.55
C ASP A 112 14.58 12.18 24.43
N ASP A 113 15.80 11.78 24.78
CA ASP A 113 16.86 11.51 23.81
C ASP A 113 16.82 10.04 23.28
N ASN A 114 15.72 9.32 23.47
CA ASN A 114 15.57 7.95 23.01
C ASN A 114 15.10 7.93 21.55
N LYS A 115 16.06 7.84 20.63
CA LYS A 115 15.80 7.82 19.19
C LYS A 115 14.90 6.67 18.75
N ASP A 116 15.06 5.50 19.34
CA ASP A 116 14.33 4.29 18.88
C ASP A 116 12.85 4.38 19.25
N LEU A 117 12.51 4.86 20.45
CA LEU A 117 11.13 5.11 20.84
C LEU A 117 10.50 6.20 19.97
N PHE A 118 11.18 7.33 19.79
CA PHE A 118 10.68 8.41 18.93
C PHE A 118 10.39 7.94 17.50
N LEU A 119 11.28 7.13 16.89
CA LEU A 119 11.07 6.59 15.55
C LEU A 119 9.94 5.56 15.51
N GLY A 120 9.75 4.78 16.59
CA GLY A 120 8.62 3.86 16.74
C GLY A 120 7.29 4.61 16.65
N GLU A 121 7.09 5.62 17.49
CA GLU A 121 5.85 6.40 17.51
C GLU A 121 5.63 7.20 16.21
N ALA A 122 6.71 7.67 15.58
CA ALA A 122 6.62 8.32 14.28
C ALA A 122 6.12 7.36 13.19
N ALA A 123 6.60 6.11 13.20
CA ALA A 123 6.17 5.09 12.27
C ALA A 123 4.71 4.67 12.51
N ASP A 124 4.32 4.51 13.78
CA ASP A 124 2.95 4.16 14.16
C ASP A 124 1.95 5.27 13.78
N LEU A 125 2.31 6.53 14.00
CA LEU A 125 1.52 7.66 13.55
C LEU A 125 1.35 7.66 12.01
N MET A 126 2.43 7.43 11.27
CA MET A 126 2.39 7.39 9.80
C MET A 126 1.51 6.23 9.31
N TYR A 127 1.65 5.05 9.91
CA TYR A 127 0.84 3.90 9.58
C TYR A 127 -0.66 4.15 9.83
N HIS A 128 -1.03 4.64 11.02
CA HIS A 128 -2.42 4.92 11.35
C HIS A 128 -3.01 6.07 10.53
N PHE A 129 -2.17 7.02 10.10
CA PHE A 129 -2.57 8.07 9.16
C PHE A 129 -2.92 7.50 7.78
N LEU A 130 -2.12 6.56 7.23
CA LEU A 130 -2.44 5.87 5.98
C LEU A 130 -3.75 5.05 6.10
N VAL A 131 -3.96 4.36 7.23
CA VAL A 131 -5.23 3.65 7.50
C VAL A 131 -6.41 4.61 7.53
N LEU A 132 -6.23 5.81 8.10
CA LEU A 132 -7.27 6.84 8.12
C LEU A 132 -7.58 7.37 6.71
N LEU A 133 -6.56 7.61 5.87
CA LEU A 133 -6.76 7.99 4.47
C LEU A 133 -7.56 6.93 3.71
N ALA A 134 -7.14 5.66 3.81
CA ALA A 134 -7.83 4.54 3.19
C ALA A 134 -9.29 4.43 3.66
N GLN A 135 -9.58 4.63 4.95
CA GLN A 135 -10.94 4.64 5.50
C GLN A 135 -11.79 5.80 4.93
N LYS A 136 -11.14 6.90 4.56
CA LYS A 136 -11.78 8.08 3.94
C LYS A 136 -11.86 7.98 2.41
N ASN A 137 -11.36 6.90 1.80
CA ASN A 137 -11.17 6.74 0.34
C ASN A 137 -10.34 7.90 -0.26
N MET A 138 -9.29 8.29 0.44
CA MET A 138 -8.31 9.29 0.02
C MET A 138 -6.95 8.60 -0.16
N GLU A 139 -6.12 9.17 -1.01
CA GLU A 139 -4.78 8.68 -1.31
C GLU A 139 -3.68 9.57 -0.71
N LEU A 140 -2.53 8.99 -0.39
CA LEU A 140 -1.34 9.73 0.05
C LEU A 140 -0.91 10.76 -1.00
N SER A 141 -1.05 10.42 -2.28
CA SER A 141 -0.80 11.31 -3.41
C SER A 141 -1.56 12.64 -3.30
N GLU A 142 -2.81 12.63 -2.87
CA GLU A 142 -3.64 13.84 -2.70
C GLU A 142 -3.08 14.75 -1.59
N VAL A 143 -2.58 14.14 -0.49
CA VAL A 143 -1.92 14.88 0.59
C VAL A 143 -0.63 15.53 0.08
N ILE A 144 0.15 14.78 -0.70
CA ILE A 144 1.40 15.28 -1.31
C ILE A 144 1.11 16.46 -2.24
N GLU A 145 0.06 16.42 -3.05
CA GLU A 145 -0.32 17.54 -3.92
C GLU A 145 -0.68 18.80 -3.13
N VAL A 146 -1.37 18.66 -1.99
CA VAL A 146 -1.63 19.79 -1.09
C VAL A 146 -0.33 20.38 -0.55
N LEU A 147 0.64 19.53 -0.17
CA LEU A 147 1.95 19.98 0.33
C LEU A 147 2.74 20.70 -0.78
N LYS A 148 2.77 20.14 -2.00
CA LYS A 148 3.41 20.79 -3.16
C LYS A 148 2.80 22.17 -3.44
N GLY A 149 1.48 22.27 -3.41
CA GLY A 149 0.79 23.54 -3.60
C GLY A 149 1.08 24.61 -2.52
N ARG A 150 1.48 24.18 -1.31
CA ARG A 150 1.94 25.08 -0.23
C ARG A 150 3.41 25.46 -0.39
N HIS A 151 4.26 24.58 -0.90
CA HIS A 151 5.68 24.82 -1.11
C HIS A 151 5.95 25.78 -2.28
N SER A 152 5.07 25.85 -3.26
CA SER A 152 5.20 26.69 -4.45
C SER A 152 4.74 28.15 -4.23
N ARG A 153 4.40 28.53 -2.99
CA ARG A 153 4.06 29.90 -2.59
C ARG A 153 5.22 30.55 -1.87
#